data_8795f2535ceafa779e76917c96b9426a
#
_entry.id   8795f2535ceafa779e76917c96b9426a
#
_cell.length_a   1.000
_cell.length_b   1.000
_cell.length_c   1.000
_cell.angle_alpha   90.00
_cell.angle_beta   90.00
_cell.angle_gamma   90.00
#
_symmetry.space_group_name_H-M   'P 1'
#
loop_
_entity.id
_entity.type
_entity.pdbx_description
1 polymer ?
#
loop_
_entity_poly.entity_id
_entity_poly.type
_entity_poly.pdbx_seq_one_letter_code
_entity_poly.pdbx_strand_id
1 'polypeptide(L)'
;MPNERLKKYLNDIVWWIPSRKLRDFIRELVDTILEIKEQNDVLLKLYNAKDNYQYIVIQMVAGFTDQLSLYRKAYSLEKLYNKKVIYDISWYKEYGKDDIGMYNRNFELLNIFNDLSFKIATDNEILIAKQFFIDGKYYDDIYITNIIKNSNILYLNNWAVFKVNIKTVDFNEIFDLDKYILPKLDNDNKRVYEDIKNSKHSVACHIRRNDYLTPGNRKYILDENYFIKAIEKINEKLKEKLKIYFFSDDMDWVKEKLIPLVKNKYDYLAVDINDNDKGYFDFYLISNCKYQIASEGHFCSYAHMFFNKYKNKILITPNDIDKKYMRN
;
A
#
# COMPACT_ATOMS: atom_id res chain seq x y z
N MET A 1 13.03 31.41 18.26
CA MET A 1 13.33 32.68 18.98
C MET A 1 14.76 33.23 18.78
N PRO A 2 15.90 32.56 19.02
CA PRO A 2 17.25 33.11 18.68
C PRO A 2 17.42 33.35 17.18
N ASN A 3 16.93 32.47 16.34
CA ASN A 3 17.05 32.54 14.87
C ASN A 3 16.25 33.73 14.28
N GLU A 4 15.09 34.05 14.80
CA GLU A 4 14.28 35.20 14.36
C GLU A 4 14.95 36.53 14.71
N ARG A 5 15.57 36.62 15.90
CA ARG A 5 16.37 37.80 16.27
C ARG A 5 17.58 37.99 15.31
N LEU A 6 18.27 36.91 15.00
CA LEU A 6 19.41 36.95 14.08
C LEU A 6 18.97 37.38 12.66
N LYS A 7 17.88 36.84 12.16
CA LYS A 7 17.31 37.24 10.85
C LYS A 7 16.90 38.71 10.84
N LYS A 8 16.34 39.21 11.92
CA LYS A 8 15.99 40.65 12.07
C LYS A 8 17.24 41.55 12.02
N TYR A 9 18.25 41.28 12.86
CA TYR A 9 19.48 42.04 12.88
C TYR A 9 20.21 42.02 11.53
N LEU A 10 20.23 40.90 10.85
CA LEU A 10 20.82 40.75 9.54
C LEU A 10 20.08 41.54 8.47
N ASN A 11 18.78 41.55 8.49
CA ASN A 11 17.97 42.37 7.58
C ASN A 11 18.26 43.86 7.77
N ASP A 12 18.42 44.30 9.01
CA ASP A 12 18.75 45.68 9.34
C ASP A 12 20.18 46.06 8.83
N ILE A 13 21.16 45.19 8.97
CA ILE A 13 22.55 45.42 8.49
C ILE A 13 22.61 45.30 6.95
N VAL A 14 21.98 44.31 6.36
CA VAL A 14 22.01 44.07 4.91
C VAL A 14 21.35 45.23 4.14
N TRP A 15 20.42 45.95 4.76
CA TRP A 15 19.76 47.12 4.16
C TRP A 15 20.74 48.22 3.76
N TRP A 16 21.85 48.39 4.48
CA TRP A 16 22.89 49.39 4.20
C TRP A 16 23.84 48.99 3.05
N ILE A 17 23.75 47.81 2.52
CA ILE A 17 24.57 47.33 1.40
C ILE A 17 23.98 47.86 0.09
N PRO A 18 24.73 48.65 -0.72
CA PRO A 18 24.20 49.27 -1.94
C PRO A 18 23.78 48.25 -3.01
N SER A 19 24.48 47.12 -3.12
CA SER A 19 24.24 46.12 -4.14
C SER A 19 23.09 45.16 -3.76
N ARG A 20 22.00 45.16 -4.55
CA ARG A 20 20.88 44.23 -4.39
C ARG A 20 21.36 42.78 -4.44
N LYS A 21 22.18 42.43 -5.44
CA LYS A 21 22.69 41.04 -5.59
C LYS A 21 23.48 40.60 -4.37
N LEU A 22 24.27 41.49 -3.76
CA LEU A 22 25.04 41.17 -2.55
C LEU A 22 24.13 41.01 -1.34
N ARG A 23 23.06 41.81 -1.21
CA ARG A 23 22.06 41.65 -0.16
C ARG A 23 21.36 40.29 -0.24
N ASP A 24 20.93 39.90 -1.46
CA ASP A 24 20.19 38.65 -1.68
C ASP A 24 21.12 37.44 -1.41
N PHE A 25 22.38 37.52 -1.86
CA PHE A 25 23.41 36.50 -1.55
C PHE A 25 23.66 36.35 -0.04
N ILE A 26 23.78 37.45 0.70
CA ILE A 26 23.98 37.39 2.16
C ILE A 26 22.77 36.78 2.87
N ARG A 27 21.55 37.07 2.43
CA ARG A 27 20.35 36.45 2.99
C ARG A 27 20.35 34.95 2.77
N GLU A 28 20.62 34.51 1.55
CA GLU A 28 20.71 33.10 1.18
C GLU A 28 21.78 32.37 1.98
N LEU A 29 22.96 33.01 2.14
CA LEU A 29 24.06 32.46 2.94
C LEU A 29 23.64 32.27 4.41
N VAL A 30 22.94 33.25 4.96
CA VAL A 30 22.47 33.19 6.36
C VAL A 30 21.39 32.13 6.55
N ASP A 31 20.44 32.01 5.63
CA ASP A 31 19.43 30.97 5.68
C ASP A 31 20.10 29.57 5.63
N THR A 32 21.09 29.39 4.75
CA THR A 32 21.90 28.16 4.67
C THR A 32 22.66 27.88 5.99
N ILE A 33 23.27 28.89 6.60
CA ILE A 33 23.97 28.73 7.89
C ILE A 33 23.02 28.36 9.01
N LEU A 34 21.81 28.92 9.02
CA LEU A 34 20.77 28.55 10.01
C LEU A 34 20.26 27.13 9.83
N GLU A 35 20.08 26.69 8.59
CA GLU A 35 19.74 25.30 8.28
C GLU A 35 20.82 24.32 8.74
N ILE A 36 22.11 24.62 8.45
CA ILE A 36 23.26 23.82 8.92
C ILE A 36 23.30 23.78 10.45
N LYS A 37 23.03 24.90 11.11
CA LYS A 37 22.99 24.94 12.57
C LYS A 37 21.85 24.08 13.13
N GLU A 38 20.66 24.16 12.57
CA GLU A 38 19.53 23.30 12.99
C GLU A 38 19.84 21.82 12.79
N GLN A 39 20.47 21.46 11.67
CA GLN A 39 20.95 20.09 11.42
C GLN A 39 22.02 19.67 12.44
N ASN A 40 22.96 20.52 12.78
CA ASN A 40 23.97 20.23 13.79
C ASN A 40 23.38 20.11 15.19
N ASP A 41 22.39 20.92 15.57
CA ASP A 41 21.70 20.81 16.85
C ASP A 41 20.93 19.48 16.95
N VAL A 42 20.35 19.03 15.84
CA VAL A 42 19.71 17.70 15.73
C VAL A 42 20.75 16.58 15.89
N LEU A 43 21.89 16.67 15.17
CA LEU A 43 22.98 15.69 15.28
C LEU A 43 23.57 15.62 16.69
N LEU A 44 23.70 16.76 17.37
CA LEU A 44 24.18 16.82 18.75
C LEU A 44 23.19 16.17 19.73
N LYS A 45 21.90 16.40 19.54
CA LYS A 45 20.83 15.72 20.28
C LYS A 45 20.84 14.22 20.03
N LEU A 46 21.08 13.79 18.79
CA LEU A 46 21.22 12.39 18.42
C LEU A 46 22.45 11.72 19.06
N TYR A 47 23.59 12.41 19.03
CA TYR A 47 24.82 11.95 19.64
C TYR A 47 24.66 11.77 21.16
N ASN A 48 24.01 12.73 21.82
CA ASN A 48 23.77 12.71 23.26
C ASN A 48 22.62 11.74 23.67
N ALA A 49 21.75 11.37 22.73
CA ALA A 49 20.59 10.52 22.95
C ALA A 49 20.76 9.10 22.39
N LYS A 50 21.95 8.75 21.90
CA LYS A 50 22.29 7.51 21.21
C LYS A 50 21.83 6.24 21.93
N ASP A 51 21.77 6.28 23.26
CA ASP A 51 21.35 5.15 24.08
C ASP A 51 19.86 5.15 24.47
N ASN A 52 19.14 6.27 24.22
CA ASN A 52 17.77 6.47 24.70
C ASN A 52 16.69 6.29 23.64
N TYR A 53 17.01 6.22 22.35
CA TYR A 53 16.04 6.10 21.28
C TYR A 53 16.22 4.77 20.55
N GLN A 54 15.22 3.90 20.68
CA GLN A 54 15.15 2.64 19.94
C GLN A 54 13.84 2.60 19.14
N TYR A 55 13.84 3.13 17.92
CA TYR A 55 12.67 3.06 17.03
C TYR A 55 13.06 3.04 15.56
N ILE A 56 12.22 2.41 14.79
CA ILE A 56 12.28 2.40 13.34
C ILE A 56 11.11 3.21 12.82
N VAL A 57 11.37 4.22 11.99
CA VAL A 57 10.33 4.92 11.25
C VAL A 57 10.11 4.20 9.93
N ILE A 58 8.87 3.83 9.64
CA ILE A 58 8.47 3.25 8.36
C ILE A 58 7.58 4.24 7.61
N GLN A 59 7.99 4.55 6.38
CA GLN A 59 7.20 5.36 5.48
C GLN A 59 5.99 4.57 4.97
N MET A 60 4.79 5.07 5.25
CA MET A 60 3.55 4.55 4.71
C MET A 60 3.20 5.26 3.42
N VAL A 61 2.96 4.50 2.35
CA VAL A 61 2.67 5.01 1.00
C VAL A 61 1.64 4.15 0.29
N ALA A 62 1.20 4.63 -0.87
CA ALA A 62 0.39 3.89 -1.84
C ALA A 62 -1.02 3.51 -1.36
N GLY A 63 -1.63 2.50 -1.98
CA GLY A 63 -3.02 2.12 -1.74
C GLY A 63 -3.22 1.16 -0.55
N PHE A 64 -4.46 0.79 -0.32
CA PHE A 64 -4.89 -0.01 0.83
C PHE A 64 -4.08 -1.31 1.04
N THR A 65 -3.85 -2.08 -0.01
CA THR A 65 -3.12 -3.35 0.09
C THR A 65 -1.64 -3.17 0.43
N ASP A 66 -1.02 -2.08 -0.04
CA ASP A 66 0.35 -1.75 0.33
C ASP A 66 0.42 -1.32 1.80
N GLN A 67 -0.55 -0.54 2.28
CA GLN A 67 -0.68 -0.17 3.70
C GLN A 67 -0.80 -1.41 4.59
N LEU A 68 -1.63 -2.38 4.22
CA LEU A 68 -1.76 -3.67 4.93
C LEU A 68 -0.42 -4.42 4.98
N SER A 69 0.27 -4.49 3.85
CA SER A 69 1.53 -5.21 3.73
C SER A 69 2.65 -4.56 4.51
N LEU A 70 2.77 -3.23 4.42
CA LEU A 70 3.75 -2.45 5.17
C LEU A 70 3.53 -2.60 6.68
N TYR A 71 2.28 -2.48 7.13
CA TYR A 71 1.96 -2.67 8.55
C TYR A 71 2.28 -4.09 9.03
N ARG A 72 1.90 -5.12 8.25
CA ARG A 72 2.22 -6.52 8.58
C ARG A 72 3.72 -6.75 8.73
N LYS A 73 4.52 -6.23 7.82
CA LYS A 73 5.99 -6.31 7.88
C LYS A 73 6.52 -5.58 9.10
N ALA A 74 6.05 -4.36 9.36
CA ALA A 74 6.40 -3.55 10.51
C ALA A 74 6.10 -4.28 11.84
N TYR A 75 4.89 -4.80 11.97
CA TYR A 75 4.46 -5.58 13.13
C TYR A 75 5.33 -6.84 13.35
N SER A 76 5.70 -7.49 12.24
CA SER A 76 6.61 -8.65 12.31
C SER A 76 8.02 -8.26 12.72
N LEU A 77 8.51 -7.08 12.29
CA LEU A 77 9.80 -6.52 12.73
C LEU A 77 9.80 -6.20 14.24
N GLU A 78 8.74 -5.57 14.73
CA GLU A 78 8.60 -5.30 16.17
C GLU A 78 8.69 -6.57 17.00
N LYS A 79 7.89 -7.58 16.63
CA LYS A 79 7.89 -8.86 17.36
C LYS A 79 9.23 -9.59 17.28
N LEU A 80 9.87 -9.59 16.11
CA LEU A 80 11.09 -10.39 15.89
C LEU A 80 12.33 -9.77 16.54
N TYR A 81 12.43 -8.44 16.50
CA TYR A 81 13.64 -7.74 16.96
C TYR A 81 13.44 -6.93 18.23
N ASN A 82 12.24 -6.97 18.81
CA ASN A 82 11.86 -6.18 20.00
C ASN A 82 12.19 -4.68 19.84
N LYS A 83 11.90 -4.12 18.64
CA LYS A 83 12.14 -2.73 18.32
C LYS A 83 10.82 -2.02 18.11
N LYS A 84 10.68 -0.84 18.67
CA LYS A 84 9.50 -0.01 18.47
C LYS A 84 9.44 0.47 17.03
N VAL A 85 8.32 0.26 16.35
CA VAL A 85 8.04 0.84 15.03
C VAL A 85 7.06 2.01 15.17
N ILE A 86 7.34 3.09 14.46
CA ILE A 86 6.47 4.25 14.32
C ILE A 86 6.35 4.60 12.83
N TYR A 87 5.28 5.31 12.43
CA TYR A 87 4.91 5.42 11.04
C TYR A 87 4.89 6.86 10.56
N ASP A 88 5.59 7.13 9.46
CA ASP A 88 5.50 8.37 8.72
C ASP A 88 4.40 8.27 7.67
N ILE A 89 3.34 9.08 7.82
CA ILE A 89 2.20 9.17 6.90
C ILE A 89 2.21 10.47 6.07
N SER A 90 3.32 11.24 6.11
CA SER A 90 3.42 12.53 5.42
C SER A 90 3.21 12.42 3.91
N TRP A 91 3.58 11.28 3.32
CA TRP A 91 3.40 11.02 1.89
C TRP A 91 1.97 11.28 1.40
N TYR A 92 0.95 10.96 2.19
CA TYR A 92 -0.46 11.17 1.82
C TYR A 92 -0.85 12.64 1.77
N LYS A 93 -0.18 13.51 2.54
CA LYS A 93 -0.39 14.97 2.53
C LYS A 93 0.40 15.63 1.40
N GLU A 94 1.62 15.18 1.16
CA GLU A 94 2.57 15.79 0.22
C GLU A 94 2.31 15.37 -1.22
N TYR A 95 2.04 14.10 -1.44
CA TYR A 95 1.84 13.52 -2.78
C TYR A 95 0.41 13.03 -2.97
N GLY A 96 -0.07 12.09 -2.15
CA GLY A 96 -1.44 11.61 -2.09
C GLY A 96 -2.01 11.10 -3.41
N LYS A 97 -1.18 10.77 -4.40
CA LYS A 97 -1.56 10.26 -5.72
C LYS A 97 -0.69 9.07 -6.10
N ASP A 98 -1.22 8.23 -6.96
CA ASP A 98 -0.42 7.19 -7.61
C ASP A 98 0.60 7.80 -8.61
N ASP A 99 1.54 6.98 -9.06
CA ASP A 99 2.65 7.41 -9.92
C ASP A 99 2.20 8.07 -11.25
N ILE A 100 0.97 7.84 -11.68
CA ILE A 100 0.37 8.41 -12.89
C ILE A 100 -0.67 9.50 -12.60
N GLY A 101 -0.92 9.82 -11.33
CA GLY A 101 -1.86 10.85 -10.89
C GLY A 101 -3.34 10.53 -11.14
N MET A 102 -3.68 9.27 -11.45
CA MET A 102 -5.04 8.84 -11.78
C MET A 102 -5.90 8.67 -10.53
N TYR A 103 -5.34 8.11 -9.46
CA TYR A 103 -6.07 7.84 -8.23
C TYR A 103 -5.53 8.67 -7.07
N ASN A 104 -6.43 9.32 -6.36
CA ASN A 104 -6.11 9.86 -5.04
C ASN A 104 -5.89 8.70 -4.08
N ARG A 105 -4.82 8.82 -3.28
CA ARG A 105 -4.46 7.83 -2.26
C ARG A 105 -4.61 8.45 -0.88
N ASN A 106 -5.46 7.85 -0.07
CA ASN A 106 -5.68 8.25 1.30
C ASN A 106 -5.05 7.24 2.26
N PHE A 107 -4.73 7.70 3.46
CA PHE A 107 -4.36 6.77 4.52
C PHE A 107 -5.62 6.16 5.11
N GLU A 108 -5.90 4.90 4.76
CA GLU A 108 -7.18 4.22 5.05
C GLU A 108 -7.08 3.28 6.26
N LEU A 109 -5.87 2.84 6.62
CA LEU A 109 -5.65 1.76 7.57
C LEU A 109 -6.36 1.98 8.91
N LEU A 110 -6.20 3.15 9.53
CA LEU A 110 -6.83 3.47 10.81
C LEU A 110 -8.33 3.78 10.70
N ASN A 111 -8.79 4.20 9.52
CA ASN A 111 -10.23 4.41 9.28
C ASN A 111 -10.98 3.08 9.25
N ILE A 112 -10.29 2.02 8.84
CA ILE A 112 -10.87 0.68 8.73
C ILE A 112 -10.62 -0.09 10.03
N PHE A 113 -9.39 -0.12 10.53
CA PHE A 113 -8.93 -0.87 11.70
C PHE A 113 -8.54 0.10 12.82
N ASN A 114 -9.51 0.58 13.57
CA ASN A 114 -9.37 1.70 14.51
C ASN A 114 -8.67 1.35 15.84
N ASP A 115 -8.41 0.09 16.11
CA ASP A 115 -7.74 -0.39 17.33
C ASP A 115 -6.34 -0.98 17.08
N LEU A 116 -5.80 -0.80 15.87
CA LEU A 116 -4.42 -1.20 15.59
C LEU A 116 -3.43 -0.43 16.48
N SER A 117 -2.42 -1.12 16.96
CA SER A 117 -1.27 -0.50 17.62
C SER A 117 -0.44 0.27 16.59
N PHE A 118 -0.85 1.51 16.29
CA PHE A 118 -0.26 2.35 15.25
C PHE A 118 0.12 3.69 15.83
N LYS A 119 1.42 3.97 15.96
CA LYS A 119 1.91 5.27 16.41
C LYS A 119 2.41 6.09 15.22
N ILE A 120 1.75 7.20 14.93
CA ILE A 120 2.23 8.17 13.94
C ILE A 120 3.48 8.84 14.50
N ALA A 121 4.53 8.90 13.68
CA ALA A 121 5.76 9.59 14.03
C ALA A 121 5.56 11.11 14.01
N THR A 122 6.15 11.79 14.97
CA THR A 122 6.21 13.26 14.97
C THR A 122 7.24 13.76 13.94
N ASP A 123 7.09 15.01 13.50
CA ASP A 123 8.04 15.63 12.54
C ASP A 123 9.49 15.56 13.06
N ASN A 124 9.69 15.70 14.36
CA ASN A 124 11.02 15.60 14.97
C ASN A 124 11.56 14.14 14.95
N GLU A 125 10.72 13.13 15.22
CA GLU A 125 11.11 11.73 15.12
C GLU A 125 11.47 11.36 13.66
N ILE A 126 10.71 11.89 12.68
CA ILE A 126 10.98 11.71 11.25
C ILE A 126 12.31 12.38 10.85
N LEU A 127 12.52 13.64 11.25
CA LEU A 127 13.73 14.38 10.94
C LEU A 127 14.98 13.67 11.47
N ILE A 128 14.92 13.19 12.71
CA ILE A 128 15.98 12.42 13.35
C ILE A 128 16.25 11.11 12.58
N ALA A 129 15.21 10.33 12.30
CA ALA A 129 15.36 9.04 11.65
C ALA A 129 15.87 9.17 10.21
N LYS A 130 15.50 10.23 9.49
CA LYS A 130 15.96 10.50 8.12
C LYS A 130 17.50 10.67 8.00
N GLN A 131 18.22 10.95 9.10
CA GLN A 131 19.68 10.91 9.10
C GLN A 131 20.24 9.48 8.93
N PHE A 132 19.40 8.46 9.18
CA PHE A 132 19.72 7.03 9.04
C PHE A 132 18.78 6.38 8.01
N PHE A 133 18.62 7.06 6.88
CA PHE A 133 17.71 6.65 5.81
C PHE A 133 18.25 5.45 5.03
N ILE A 134 17.43 4.43 4.89
CA ILE A 134 17.70 3.26 4.04
C ILE A 134 16.70 3.24 2.89
N ASP A 135 17.20 3.49 1.68
CA ASP A 135 16.43 3.31 0.46
C ASP A 135 16.62 1.88 -0.07
N GLY A 136 15.55 1.11 -0.03
CA GLY A 136 15.56 -0.26 -0.51
C GLY A 136 15.89 -0.43 -2.00
N LYS A 137 15.89 0.63 -2.81
CA LYS A 137 16.32 0.55 -4.20
C LYS A 137 17.80 0.19 -4.34
N TYR A 138 18.63 0.65 -3.40
CA TYR A 138 20.09 0.57 -3.48
C TYR A 138 20.71 -0.58 -2.68
N TYR A 139 19.95 -1.26 -1.83
CA TYR A 139 20.47 -2.29 -0.94
C TYR A 139 19.76 -3.63 -1.15
N ASP A 140 20.47 -4.73 -0.91
CA ASP A 140 19.89 -6.07 -0.90
C ASP A 140 19.18 -6.40 0.43
N ASP A 141 18.47 -7.52 0.45
CA ASP A 141 17.67 -7.97 1.59
C ASP A 141 18.54 -8.36 2.80
N ILE A 142 19.72 -8.91 2.57
CA ILE A 142 20.67 -9.33 3.62
C ILE A 142 21.22 -8.08 4.33
N TYR A 143 21.65 -7.09 3.57
CA TYR A 143 22.17 -5.84 4.09
C TYR A 143 21.12 -5.09 4.92
N ILE A 144 19.91 -4.91 4.38
CA ILE A 144 18.80 -4.24 5.07
C ILE A 144 18.46 -4.97 6.38
N THR A 145 18.35 -6.30 6.34
CA THR A 145 18.03 -7.11 7.51
C THR A 145 19.10 -6.97 8.60
N ASN A 146 20.38 -6.96 8.23
CA ASN A 146 21.48 -6.79 9.17
C ASN A 146 21.51 -5.40 9.80
N ILE A 147 21.26 -4.35 9.02
CA ILE A 147 21.15 -2.97 9.54
C ILE A 147 20.01 -2.87 10.54
N ILE A 148 18.84 -3.40 10.22
CA ILE A 148 17.68 -3.37 11.13
C ILE A 148 18.01 -4.02 12.47
N LYS A 149 18.71 -5.14 12.47
CA LYS A 149 19.11 -5.84 13.72
C LYS A 149 20.01 -4.97 14.60
N ASN A 150 20.96 -4.26 14.00
CA ASN A 150 22.08 -3.64 14.71
C ASN A 150 21.92 -2.14 14.95
N SER A 151 20.93 -1.48 14.34
CA SER A 151 20.73 -0.04 14.49
C SER A 151 19.66 0.29 15.51
N ASN A 152 19.87 1.36 16.27
CA ASN A 152 18.90 1.85 17.25
C ASN A 152 17.82 2.73 16.61
N ILE A 153 18.19 3.50 15.59
CA ILE A 153 17.29 4.41 14.86
C ILE A 153 17.47 4.16 13.38
N LEU A 154 16.34 4.05 12.65
CA LEU A 154 16.33 3.92 11.18
C LEU A 154 15.11 4.61 10.61
N TYR A 155 15.24 5.09 9.37
CA TYR A 155 14.12 5.44 8.51
C TYR A 155 14.13 4.51 7.29
N LEU A 156 13.05 3.77 7.12
CA LEU A 156 12.89 2.81 6.02
C LEU A 156 11.79 3.29 5.07
N ASN A 157 12.12 3.43 3.79
CA ASN A 157 11.06 3.56 2.79
C ASN A 157 10.37 2.21 2.52
N ASN A 158 9.25 2.26 1.79
CA ASN A 158 8.47 1.08 1.43
C ASN A 158 9.33 -0.01 0.74
N TRP A 159 10.24 0.37 -0.16
CA TRP A 159 11.13 -0.57 -0.85
C TRP A 159 12.04 -1.32 0.10
N ALA A 160 12.59 -0.63 1.10
CA ALA A 160 13.41 -1.26 2.14
C ALA A 160 12.58 -2.26 2.94
N VAL A 161 11.38 -1.86 3.37
CA VAL A 161 10.48 -2.74 4.14
C VAL A 161 10.07 -3.98 3.34
N PHE A 162 9.77 -3.84 2.05
CA PHE A 162 9.40 -4.99 1.21
C PHE A 162 10.56 -5.96 1.00
N LYS A 163 11.79 -5.49 0.94
CA LYS A 163 12.98 -6.33 0.79
C LYS A 163 13.43 -7.04 2.07
N VAL A 164 12.98 -6.60 3.25
CA VAL A 164 13.37 -7.28 4.50
C VAL A 164 13.01 -8.77 4.43
N ASN A 165 14.02 -9.62 4.59
CA ASN A 165 13.85 -11.07 4.58
C ASN A 165 13.57 -11.59 6.02
N ILE A 166 12.30 -11.60 6.37
CA ILE A 166 11.81 -12.12 7.66
C ILE A 166 10.57 -12.96 7.47
N LYS A 167 10.37 -13.93 8.37
CA LYS A 167 9.09 -14.60 8.48
C LYS A 167 8.05 -13.60 9.01
N THR A 168 7.06 -13.28 8.20
CA THR A 168 5.96 -12.41 8.61
C THR A 168 4.85 -13.19 9.29
N VAL A 169 4.16 -12.56 10.23
CA VAL A 169 2.94 -13.10 10.84
C VAL A 169 1.84 -13.26 9.79
N ASP A 170 0.86 -14.12 10.07
CA ASP A 170 -0.31 -14.24 9.19
C ASP A 170 -1.14 -12.95 9.22
N PHE A 171 -1.75 -12.58 8.09
CA PHE A 171 -2.63 -11.41 8.03
C PHE A 171 -3.81 -11.51 9.00
N ASN A 172 -4.37 -12.71 9.17
CA ASN A 172 -5.52 -12.94 10.04
C ASN A 172 -5.18 -12.86 11.53
N GLU A 173 -3.89 -12.89 11.91
CA GLU A 173 -3.44 -12.61 13.28
C GLU A 173 -3.49 -11.10 13.62
N ILE A 174 -3.44 -10.25 12.61
CA ILE A 174 -3.39 -8.78 12.76
C ILE A 174 -4.74 -8.15 12.45
N PHE A 175 -5.40 -8.61 11.39
CA PHE A 175 -6.56 -7.95 10.81
C PHE A 175 -7.77 -8.89 10.81
N ASP A 176 -8.76 -8.57 11.58
CA ASP A 176 -10.07 -9.25 11.56
C ASP A 176 -11.04 -8.49 10.64
N LEU A 177 -11.09 -8.91 9.36
CA LEU A 177 -11.96 -8.25 8.37
C LEU A 177 -13.44 -8.34 8.74
N ASP A 178 -13.87 -9.46 9.32
CA ASP A 178 -15.27 -9.62 9.72
C ASP A 178 -15.65 -8.63 10.84
N LYS A 179 -14.74 -8.43 11.81
CA LYS A 179 -14.96 -7.46 12.89
C LYS A 179 -15.08 -6.02 12.39
N TYR A 180 -14.22 -5.64 11.43
CA TYR A 180 -14.06 -4.22 11.06
C TYR A 180 -14.83 -3.81 9.81
N ILE A 181 -15.02 -4.71 8.84
CA ILE A 181 -15.64 -4.36 7.56
C ILE A 181 -17.08 -4.83 7.47
N LEU A 182 -17.41 -6.04 7.94
CA LEU A 182 -18.78 -6.56 7.86
C LEU A 182 -19.84 -5.62 8.47
N PRO A 183 -19.64 -5.00 9.64
CA PRO A 183 -20.61 -4.06 10.21
C PRO A 183 -20.80 -2.77 9.41
N LYS A 184 -19.80 -2.40 8.60
CA LYS A 184 -19.79 -1.16 7.80
C LYS A 184 -20.42 -1.33 6.42
N LEU A 185 -20.68 -2.56 5.97
CA LEU A 185 -21.28 -2.81 4.67
C LEU A 185 -22.63 -2.09 4.56
N ASP A 186 -22.81 -1.31 3.50
CA ASP A 186 -24.12 -0.78 3.12
C ASP A 186 -25.05 -1.88 2.57
N ASN A 187 -26.29 -1.52 2.24
CA ASN A 187 -27.29 -2.49 1.83
C ASN A 187 -26.91 -3.24 0.55
N ASP A 188 -26.28 -2.57 -0.41
CA ASP A 188 -25.91 -3.19 -1.67
C ASP A 188 -24.73 -4.15 -1.48
N ASN A 189 -23.72 -3.76 -0.71
CA ASN A 189 -22.62 -4.65 -0.33
C ASN A 189 -23.08 -5.84 0.52
N LYS A 190 -24.05 -5.64 1.42
CA LYS A 190 -24.66 -6.76 2.19
C LYS A 190 -25.36 -7.77 1.28
N ARG A 191 -26.11 -7.31 0.28
CA ARG A 191 -26.77 -8.22 -0.68
C ARG A 191 -25.74 -9.05 -1.45
N VAL A 192 -24.67 -8.44 -1.93
CA VAL A 192 -23.58 -9.16 -2.62
C VAL A 192 -22.89 -10.14 -1.68
N TYR A 193 -22.60 -9.72 -0.45
CA TYR A 193 -22.01 -10.60 0.57
C TYR A 193 -22.85 -11.83 0.85
N GLU A 194 -24.16 -11.67 1.08
CA GLU A 194 -25.07 -12.79 1.32
C GLU A 194 -25.18 -13.72 0.09
N ASP A 195 -25.20 -13.15 -1.11
CA ASP A 195 -25.22 -13.92 -2.34
C ASP A 195 -23.92 -14.74 -2.52
N ILE A 196 -22.76 -14.17 -2.20
CA ILE A 196 -21.47 -14.89 -2.17
C ILE A 196 -21.50 -16.03 -1.15
N LYS A 197 -22.01 -15.79 0.05
CA LYS A 197 -22.08 -16.77 1.13
C LYS A 197 -23.00 -17.95 0.80
N ASN A 198 -24.11 -17.67 0.12
CA ASN A 198 -25.06 -18.68 -0.29
C ASN A 198 -24.63 -19.44 -1.56
N SER A 199 -23.67 -18.94 -2.29
CA SER A 199 -23.13 -19.59 -3.49
C SER A 199 -22.24 -20.78 -3.12
N LYS A 200 -22.57 -21.98 -3.64
CA LYS A 200 -21.76 -23.20 -3.41
C LYS A 200 -20.33 -23.05 -3.93
N HIS A 201 -20.17 -22.42 -5.10
CA HIS A 201 -18.89 -22.20 -5.78
C HIS A 201 -18.77 -20.77 -6.27
N SER A 202 -18.57 -19.83 -5.33
CA SER A 202 -18.34 -18.42 -5.63
C SER A 202 -16.91 -18.20 -6.13
N VAL A 203 -16.77 -17.54 -7.28
CA VAL A 203 -15.51 -17.19 -7.92
C VAL A 203 -15.42 -15.68 -8.04
N ALA A 204 -14.49 -15.03 -7.34
CA ALA A 204 -14.15 -13.65 -7.60
C ALA A 204 -13.23 -13.56 -8.82
N CYS A 205 -13.64 -12.81 -9.83
CA CYS A 205 -12.81 -12.48 -10.99
C CYS A 205 -12.47 -11.00 -10.90
N HIS A 206 -11.23 -10.68 -10.51
CA HIS A 206 -10.75 -9.31 -10.33
C HIS A 206 -9.98 -8.87 -11.57
N ILE A 207 -10.43 -7.79 -12.19
CA ILE A 207 -9.91 -7.24 -13.42
C ILE A 207 -9.38 -5.82 -13.14
N ARG A 208 -8.08 -5.59 -13.35
CA ARG A 208 -7.44 -4.29 -13.25
C ARG A 208 -6.99 -3.83 -14.63
N ARG A 209 -7.43 -2.65 -15.04
CA ARG A 209 -7.18 -2.13 -16.39
C ARG A 209 -6.79 -0.66 -16.43
N ASN A 210 -7.50 0.23 -15.72
CA ASN A 210 -7.43 1.67 -15.93
C ASN A 210 -6.00 2.24 -15.88
N ASP A 211 -5.27 2.03 -14.80
CA ASP A 211 -3.89 2.48 -14.66
C ASP A 211 -2.91 1.70 -15.57
N TYR A 212 -3.31 0.50 -16.01
CA TYR A 212 -2.55 -0.30 -16.95
C TYR A 212 -2.74 0.12 -18.42
N LEU A 213 -3.76 0.93 -18.73
CA LEU A 213 -3.94 1.48 -20.09
C LEU A 213 -2.89 2.55 -20.44
N THR A 214 -2.13 3.05 -19.47
CA THR A 214 -1.03 3.99 -19.71
C THR A 214 0.13 3.32 -20.45
N PRO A 215 0.86 4.06 -21.31
CA PRO A 215 1.89 3.46 -22.19
C PRO A 215 2.94 2.62 -21.45
N GLY A 216 3.38 3.05 -20.26
CA GLY A 216 4.39 2.34 -19.45
C GLY A 216 3.90 1.04 -18.82
N ASN A 217 2.59 0.92 -18.61
CA ASN A 217 1.97 -0.17 -17.87
C ASN A 217 1.20 -1.16 -18.74
N ARG A 218 1.04 -0.90 -20.03
CA ARG A 218 0.29 -1.77 -20.98
C ARG A 218 0.73 -3.22 -20.96
N LYS A 219 1.98 -3.50 -20.66
CA LYS A 219 2.52 -4.86 -20.51
C LYS A 219 1.85 -5.69 -19.40
N TYR A 220 1.12 -5.06 -18.50
CA TYR A 220 0.39 -5.71 -17.41
C TYR A 220 -1.07 -5.97 -17.72
N ILE A 221 -1.59 -5.45 -18.86
CA ILE A 221 -2.97 -5.70 -19.28
C ILE A 221 -3.11 -7.17 -19.66
N LEU A 222 -4.16 -7.78 -19.15
CA LEU A 222 -4.63 -9.10 -19.54
C LEU A 222 -5.87 -8.96 -20.41
N ASP A 223 -5.97 -9.79 -21.45
CA ASP A 223 -7.13 -9.84 -22.31
C ASP A 223 -8.22 -10.81 -21.79
N GLU A 224 -9.34 -10.88 -22.50
CA GLU A 224 -10.45 -11.76 -22.15
C GLU A 224 -10.06 -13.24 -22.14
N ASN A 225 -9.10 -13.67 -22.98
CA ASN A 225 -8.70 -15.08 -23.08
C ASN A 225 -8.09 -15.57 -21.77
N TYR A 226 -7.29 -14.71 -21.09
CA TYR A 226 -6.75 -15.04 -19.77
C TYR A 226 -7.87 -15.37 -18.77
N PHE A 227 -8.86 -14.49 -18.66
CA PHE A 227 -9.95 -14.67 -17.68
C PHE A 227 -10.81 -15.88 -18.00
N ILE A 228 -11.11 -16.11 -19.28
CA ILE A 228 -11.86 -17.29 -19.72
C ILE A 228 -11.09 -18.58 -19.39
N LYS A 229 -9.79 -18.63 -19.68
CA LYS A 229 -8.95 -19.80 -19.36
C LYS A 229 -8.85 -20.03 -17.85
N ALA A 230 -8.76 -18.97 -17.05
CA ALA A 230 -8.75 -19.07 -15.60
C ALA A 230 -10.08 -19.62 -15.06
N ILE A 231 -11.22 -19.18 -15.58
CA ILE A 231 -12.55 -19.69 -15.22
C ILE A 231 -12.67 -21.17 -15.62
N GLU A 232 -12.28 -21.53 -16.85
CA GLU A 232 -12.29 -22.91 -17.34
C GLU A 232 -11.45 -23.82 -16.44
N LYS A 233 -10.26 -23.39 -16.05
CA LYS A 233 -9.37 -24.16 -15.15
C LYS A 233 -9.99 -24.43 -13.78
N ILE A 234 -10.73 -23.48 -13.21
CA ILE A 234 -11.47 -23.70 -11.96
C ILE A 234 -12.62 -24.68 -12.20
N ASN A 235 -13.37 -24.49 -13.30
CA ASN A 235 -14.52 -25.34 -13.63
C ASN A 235 -14.11 -26.81 -13.88
N GLU A 236 -13.01 -27.04 -14.61
CA GLU A 236 -12.46 -28.38 -14.85
C GLU A 236 -12.08 -29.10 -13.56
N LYS A 237 -11.54 -28.35 -12.58
CA LYS A 237 -11.16 -28.90 -11.29
C LYS A 237 -12.35 -29.24 -10.41
N LEU A 238 -13.41 -28.44 -10.44
CA LEU A 238 -14.58 -28.61 -9.58
C LEU A 238 -15.67 -29.47 -10.21
N LYS A 239 -15.85 -29.37 -11.53
CA LYS A 239 -16.92 -30.04 -12.32
C LYS A 239 -18.32 -29.74 -11.79
N GLU A 240 -18.54 -28.57 -11.24
CA GLU A 240 -19.79 -28.10 -10.66
C GLU A 240 -20.09 -26.67 -11.15
N LYS A 241 -21.37 -26.28 -11.02
CA LYS A 241 -21.84 -24.96 -11.47
C LYS A 241 -21.17 -23.83 -10.67
N LEU A 242 -20.46 -22.95 -11.36
CA LEU A 242 -19.81 -21.77 -10.78
C LEU A 242 -20.76 -20.56 -10.81
N LYS A 243 -20.61 -19.68 -9.83
CA LYS A 243 -21.12 -18.30 -9.89
C LYS A 243 -19.96 -17.32 -9.84
N ILE A 244 -19.84 -16.48 -10.87
CA ILE A 244 -18.72 -15.59 -11.08
C ILE A 244 -19.11 -14.18 -10.66
N TYR A 245 -18.31 -13.56 -9.80
CA TYR A 245 -18.45 -12.17 -9.35
C TYR A 245 -17.33 -11.38 -9.97
N PHE A 246 -17.66 -10.47 -10.89
CA PHE A 246 -16.69 -9.61 -11.56
C PHE A 246 -16.49 -8.34 -10.75
N PHE A 247 -15.24 -8.04 -10.40
CA PHE A 247 -14.79 -6.81 -9.76
C PHE A 247 -13.79 -6.14 -10.68
N SER A 248 -14.00 -4.88 -11.01
CA SER A 248 -13.13 -4.17 -11.96
C SER A 248 -13.15 -2.67 -11.76
N ASP A 249 -12.01 -2.04 -12.03
CA ASP A 249 -11.89 -0.59 -12.22
C ASP A 249 -12.32 -0.12 -13.63
N ASP A 250 -12.61 -1.08 -14.55
CA ASP A 250 -13.12 -0.87 -15.93
C ASP A 250 -14.30 -1.83 -16.16
N MET A 251 -15.42 -1.56 -15.49
CA MET A 251 -16.59 -2.45 -15.55
C MET A 251 -17.26 -2.45 -16.93
N ASP A 252 -17.14 -1.37 -17.70
CA ASP A 252 -17.67 -1.30 -19.06
C ASP A 252 -16.96 -2.32 -19.98
N TRP A 253 -15.65 -2.42 -19.87
CA TRP A 253 -14.92 -3.46 -20.61
C TRP A 253 -15.35 -4.88 -20.18
N VAL A 254 -15.61 -5.12 -18.91
CA VAL A 254 -16.13 -6.40 -18.43
C VAL A 254 -17.49 -6.73 -19.06
N LYS A 255 -18.41 -5.73 -19.07
CA LYS A 255 -19.75 -5.88 -19.66
C LYS A 255 -19.69 -6.12 -21.18
N GLU A 256 -18.79 -5.47 -21.87
CA GLU A 256 -18.66 -5.57 -23.33
C GLU A 256 -17.86 -6.82 -23.79
N LYS A 257 -16.80 -7.18 -23.09
CA LYS A 257 -15.85 -8.21 -23.55
C LYS A 257 -15.96 -9.53 -22.82
N LEU A 258 -16.12 -9.55 -21.50
CA LEU A 258 -16.11 -10.80 -20.73
C LEU A 258 -17.52 -11.41 -20.55
N ILE A 259 -18.50 -10.62 -20.17
CA ILE A 259 -19.86 -11.12 -19.92
C ILE A 259 -20.45 -11.85 -21.11
N PRO A 260 -20.34 -11.38 -22.37
CA PRO A 260 -20.86 -12.10 -23.53
C PRO A 260 -20.30 -13.52 -23.69
N LEU A 261 -19.05 -13.75 -23.25
CA LEU A 261 -18.35 -15.03 -23.39
C LEU A 261 -18.74 -16.03 -22.29
N VAL A 262 -19.25 -15.56 -21.15
CA VAL A 262 -19.55 -16.40 -19.98
C VAL A 262 -21.04 -16.59 -19.71
N LYS A 263 -21.90 -15.64 -20.10
CA LYS A 263 -23.34 -15.58 -19.71
C LYS A 263 -24.18 -16.81 -20.06
N ASN A 264 -23.78 -17.56 -21.07
CA ASN A 264 -24.50 -18.77 -21.48
C ASN A 264 -24.00 -20.05 -20.80
N LYS A 265 -22.87 -19.97 -20.07
CA LYS A 265 -22.19 -21.12 -19.44
C LYS A 265 -22.25 -21.06 -17.91
N TYR A 266 -22.19 -19.86 -17.34
CA TYR A 266 -22.03 -19.63 -15.91
C TYR A 266 -23.03 -18.61 -15.39
N ASP A 267 -23.43 -18.76 -14.13
CA ASP A 267 -24.09 -17.67 -13.41
C ASP A 267 -23.07 -16.58 -13.10
N TYR A 268 -23.46 -15.33 -13.17
CA TYR A 268 -22.55 -14.22 -12.90
C TYR A 268 -23.25 -13.02 -12.24
N LEU A 269 -22.45 -12.18 -11.62
CA LEU A 269 -22.84 -10.86 -11.12
C LEU A 269 -21.68 -9.88 -11.41
N ALA A 270 -21.97 -8.77 -12.09
CA ALA A 270 -21.05 -7.62 -12.17
C ALA A 270 -21.21 -6.78 -10.90
N VAL A 271 -20.19 -6.74 -10.07
CA VAL A 271 -20.18 -5.96 -8.83
C VAL A 271 -19.64 -4.57 -9.15
N ASP A 272 -20.56 -3.65 -9.45
CA ASP A 272 -20.31 -2.28 -9.90
C ASP A 272 -21.02 -1.29 -8.93
N ILE A 273 -20.70 -1.43 -7.63
CA ILE A 273 -21.38 -0.73 -6.55
C ILE A 273 -20.45 0.09 -5.66
N ASN A 274 -19.14 -0.09 -5.81
CA ASN A 274 -18.13 0.59 -5.02
C ASN A 274 -17.27 1.48 -5.92
N ASP A 275 -17.00 2.69 -5.45
CA ASP A 275 -16.02 3.60 -6.01
C ASP A 275 -14.63 3.41 -5.36
N ASN A 276 -13.67 4.22 -5.76
CA ASN A 276 -12.29 4.13 -5.24
C ASN A 276 -12.19 4.29 -3.73
N ASP A 277 -13.07 5.08 -3.10
CA ASP A 277 -13.04 5.32 -1.65
C ASP A 277 -13.63 4.14 -0.86
N LYS A 278 -14.33 3.23 -1.54
CA LYS A 278 -14.92 2.01 -0.98
C LYS A 278 -14.24 0.72 -1.45
N GLY A 279 -13.06 0.81 -2.05
CA GLY A 279 -12.32 -0.35 -2.55
C GLY A 279 -12.08 -1.44 -1.48
N TYR A 280 -12.04 -1.09 -0.20
CA TYR A 280 -11.95 -2.06 0.89
C TYR A 280 -13.19 -2.95 1.04
N PHE A 281 -14.36 -2.53 0.55
CA PHE A 281 -15.54 -3.40 0.45
C PHE A 281 -15.35 -4.46 -0.64
N ASP A 282 -14.85 -4.07 -1.82
CA ASP A 282 -14.51 -5.04 -2.86
C ASP A 282 -13.48 -6.04 -2.37
N PHE A 283 -12.44 -5.55 -1.66
CA PHE A 283 -11.45 -6.43 -1.05
C PHE A 283 -12.08 -7.45 -0.11
N TYR A 284 -13.02 -7.01 0.73
CA TYR A 284 -13.74 -7.88 1.64
C TYR A 284 -14.64 -8.89 0.91
N LEU A 285 -15.40 -8.46 -0.10
CA LEU A 285 -16.25 -9.33 -0.90
C LEU A 285 -15.41 -10.38 -1.64
N ILE A 286 -14.32 -9.99 -2.28
CA ILE A 286 -13.37 -10.89 -2.95
C ILE A 286 -12.81 -11.91 -1.95
N SER A 287 -12.42 -11.47 -0.74
CA SER A 287 -11.89 -12.37 0.28
C SER A 287 -12.89 -13.43 0.71
N ASN A 288 -14.19 -13.14 0.65
CA ASN A 288 -15.28 -14.05 0.99
C ASN A 288 -15.67 -15.02 -0.12
N CYS A 289 -15.22 -14.82 -1.36
CA CYS A 289 -15.38 -15.81 -2.42
C CYS A 289 -14.52 -17.05 -2.17
N LYS A 290 -15.02 -18.24 -2.55
CA LYS A 290 -14.27 -19.49 -2.35
C LYS A 290 -13.07 -19.63 -3.26
N TYR A 291 -13.12 -19.04 -4.45
CA TYR A 291 -12.07 -19.08 -5.47
C TYR A 291 -11.82 -17.69 -5.99
N GLN A 292 -10.58 -17.40 -6.39
CA GLN A 292 -10.17 -16.10 -6.89
C GLN A 292 -9.40 -16.24 -8.20
N ILE A 293 -9.66 -15.32 -9.13
CA ILE A 293 -8.90 -15.10 -10.35
C ILE A 293 -8.35 -13.67 -10.25
N ALA A 294 -7.04 -13.57 -10.17
CA ALA A 294 -6.34 -12.30 -10.03
C ALA A 294 -5.82 -11.81 -11.39
N SER A 295 -5.99 -10.52 -11.68
CA SER A 295 -5.17 -9.82 -12.64
C SER A 295 -3.77 -9.55 -12.08
N GLU A 296 -2.91 -8.89 -12.85
CA GLU A 296 -1.63 -8.40 -12.32
C GLU A 296 -1.86 -7.47 -11.11
N GLY A 297 -0.89 -7.44 -10.19
CA GLY A 297 -0.97 -6.68 -8.94
C GLY A 297 -1.40 -7.52 -7.73
N HIS A 298 -1.47 -6.88 -6.57
CA HIS A 298 -1.58 -7.58 -5.28
C HIS A 298 -2.98 -7.62 -4.68
N PHE A 299 -3.93 -6.81 -5.16
CA PHE A 299 -5.22 -6.62 -4.53
C PHE A 299 -5.97 -7.94 -4.28
N CYS A 300 -6.24 -8.69 -5.35
CA CYS A 300 -6.95 -9.97 -5.26
C CYS A 300 -6.12 -11.05 -4.55
N SER A 301 -4.80 -11.09 -4.79
CA SER A 301 -3.91 -12.06 -4.15
C SER A 301 -3.85 -11.86 -2.63
N TYR A 302 -3.87 -10.62 -2.17
CA TYR A 302 -3.92 -10.32 -0.74
C TYR A 302 -5.30 -10.64 -0.15
N ALA A 303 -6.40 -10.30 -0.86
CA ALA A 303 -7.74 -10.70 -0.44
C ALA A 303 -7.85 -12.24 -0.27
N HIS A 304 -7.19 -13.01 -1.14
CA HIS A 304 -7.10 -14.46 -1.01
C HIS A 304 -6.41 -14.90 0.29
N MET A 305 -5.37 -14.19 0.74
CA MET A 305 -4.62 -14.55 1.95
C MET A 305 -5.41 -14.32 3.24
N PHE A 306 -6.38 -13.39 3.22
CA PHE A 306 -7.15 -13.02 4.41
C PHE A 306 -8.24 -14.03 4.81
N PHE A 307 -8.53 -15.04 4.01
CA PHE A 307 -9.68 -15.87 4.33
C PHE A 307 -9.33 -17.37 4.42
N ASN A 308 -8.96 -17.81 5.62
CA ASN A 308 -8.65 -19.23 5.87
C ASN A 308 -9.86 -20.12 6.16
N LYS A 309 -11.10 -19.60 6.00
CA LYS A 309 -12.33 -20.38 6.30
C LYS A 309 -12.55 -21.56 5.35
N TYR A 310 -11.93 -21.57 4.18
CA TYR A 310 -12.11 -22.64 3.20
C TYR A 310 -10.82 -23.44 3.01
N LYS A 311 -10.84 -24.73 3.34
CA LYS A 311 -9.68 -25.65 3.25
C LYS A 311 -9.14 -25.85 1.82
N ASN A 312 -9.93 -25.58 0.78
CA ASN A 312 -9.59 -25.87 -0.63
C ASN A 312 -9.74 -24.61 -1.50
N LYS A 313 -9.21 -23.49 -1.04
CA LYS A 313 -9.15 -22.27 -1.84
C LYS A 313 -8.30 -22.47 -3.10
N ILE A 314 -8.73 -21.86 -4.20
CA ILE A 314 -7.94 -21.79 -5.43
C ILE A 314 -7.77 -20.32 -5.75
N LEU A 315 -6.53 -19.92 -5.92
CA LEU A 315 -6.16 -18.65 -6.54
C LEU A 315 -5.55 -18.98 -7.91
N ILE A 316 -6.07 -18.36 -8.96
CA ILE A 316 -5.44 -18.37 -10.29
C ILE A 316 -4.82 -16.99 -10.51
N THR A 317 -3.55 -16.99 -10.84
CA THR A 317 -2.76 -15.80 -11.16
C THR A 317 -2.29 -15.86 -12.62
N PRO A 318 -1.76 -14.78 -13.20
CA PRO A 318 -1.19 -14.83 -14.53
C PRO A 318 -0.10 -15.89 -14.70
N ASN A 319 0.63 -16.23 -13.65
CA ASN A 319 1.66 -17.29 -13.71
C ASN A 319 1.09 -18.71 -13.86
N ASP A 320 -0.19 -18.89 -13.60
CA ASP A 320 -0.87 -20.19 -13.68
C ASP A 320 -1.45 -20.48 -15.07
N ILE A 321 -1.44 -19.50 -15.97
CA ILE A 321 -1.98 -19.59 -17.33
C ILE A 321 -0.85 -19.43 -18.34
N ASP A 322 -0.88 -20.21 -19.41
CA ASP A 322 0.10 -20.13 -20.49
C ASP A 322 0.09 -18.72 -21.12
N LYS A 323 1.27 -18.13 -21.27
CA LYS A 323 1.47 -16.75 -21.79
C LYS A 323 0.79 -16.49 -23.13
N LYS A 324 0.61 -17.51 -23.98
CA LYS A 324 -0.11 -17.38 -25.25
C LYS A 324 -1.59 -17.01 -25.11
N TYR A 325 -2.18 -17.15 -23.91
CA TYR A 325 -3.55 -16.77 -23.61
C TYR A 325 -3.66 -15.46 -22.80
N MET A 326 -2.59 -14.74 -22.62
CA MET A 326 -2.60 -13.59 -21.71
C MET A 326 -2.78 -12.26 -22.42
N ARG A 327 -2.30 -12.14 -23.66
CA ARG A 327 -2.17 -10.84 -24.34
C ARG A 327 -2.21 -11.04 -25.85
N ASN A 328 -3.05 -10.29 -26.52
CA ASN A 328 -3.06 -10.14 -27.98
C ASN A 328 -2.12 -9.01 -28.42
#